data_e940c4d346cabcc2080ae4f50a6c6277
#
_entry.id   e940c4d346cabcc2080ae4f50a6c6277
#
_cell.length_a   1.000
_cell.length_b   1.000
_cell.length_c   1.000
_cell.angle_alpha   90.00
_cell.angle_beta   90.00
_cell.angle_gamma   90.00
#
_symmetry.space_group_name_H-M   'P 1'
#
loop_
_entity.id
_entity.type
_entity.pdbx_description
1 polymer ?
#
loop_
_entity_poly.entity_id
_entity_poly.type
_entity_poly.pdbx_seq_one_letter_code
_entity_poly.pdbx_strand_id
1 'polypeptide(L)'
;MKTLIKNGTIVNEGKTFRGYLVVDGEQITHIYNGEEAPRGSFDKTVDASGCFVMPGVIDDHVHFREPGLTAKADIESESRAAAFGGVTSYFDMPNTVPQTTTLEALANKTALGSQKSHVNYAFFYGATNDNVESFSQLDRHRIPGIKLFMGSSTGNMLVDKAESLRRIFQAAHDLDLPLMAHCEDTDIINSNMAAIKKRYGDDPAVEFHPAVRSEQACYESSRLAVQLAHEYGTRLHIAHVTTARELDLFTPGSSVTGEAVIAHLYFTEADYATKKALIKCNPAIKTLSDRTALRKALTDGRIATIGTDHAPHEWKDKQGGCAKAASGMPMVQFSLVTMLELVDEGVLTLERMVELMAHQPARLFEVQKRGFLREGYQADIVIVRPHAPWTLTRDQIQSKCRWSPMEGHEFQWRVEQTFCNGRLVYDKGAFDASVKGQPILFRS
;
A
#
# COMPACT_ATOMS: atom_id res chain seq x y z
N MET A 1 1.52 26.45 -15.03
CA MET A 1 2.66 26.97 -14.23
C MET A 1 3.84 26.07 -14.51
N LYS A 2 4.93 26.65 -14.99
CA LYS A 2 6.13 25.91 -15.39
C LYS A 2 7.14 25.86 -14.23
N THR A 3 7.41 24.67 -13.73
CA THR A 3 8.30 24.44 -12.58
C THR A 3 9.58 23.73 -13.04
N LEU A 4 10.74 24.25 -12.62
CA LEU A 4 12.02 23.57 -12.76
C LEU A 4 12.41 22.92 -11.42
N ILE A 5 12.61 21.59 -11.41
CA ILE A 5 13.26 20.88 -10.31
C ILE A 5 14.72 20.68 -10.74
N LYS A 6 15.66 21.25 -9.98
CA LYS A 6 17.08 21.31 -10.36
C LYS A 6 17.99 20.64 -9.34
N ASN A 7 19.17 20.23 -9.80
CA ASN A 7 20.31 19.73 -8.99
C ASN A 7 20.02 18.43 -8.21
N GLY A 8 18.93 17.75 -8.50
CA GLY A 8 18.57 16.50 -7.81
C GLY A 8 19.27 15.29 -8.38
N THR A 9 19.38 14.25 -7.58
CA THR A 9 19.71 12.91 -8.05
C THR A 9 18.42 12.19 -8.41
N ILE A 10 18.16 11.99 -9.69
CA ILE A 10 16.94 11.34 -10.20
C ILE A 10 17.10 9.84 -10.12
N VAL A 11 16.09 9.14 -9.56
CA VAL A 11 16.03 7.67 -9.51
C VAL A 11 14.78 7.22 -10.25
N ASN A 12 14.96 6.58 -11.38
CA ASN A 12 13.86 6.16 -12.24
C ASN A 12 14.28 5.01 -13.16
N GLU A 13 13.42 4.01 -13.32
CA GLU A 13 13.60 2.89 -14.27
C GLU A 13 14.98 2.22 -14.17
N GLY A 14 15.38 1.87 -12.95
CA GLY A 14 16.64 1.17 -12.68
C GLY A 14 17.90 2.02 -12.84
N LYS A 15 17.76 3.33 -12.97
CA LYS A 15 18.88 4.28 -13.15
C LYS A 15 18.89 5.35 -12.07
N THR A 16 20.08 5.74 -11.67
CA THR A 16 20.35 6.88 -10.78
C THR A 16 21.31 7.84 -11.49
N PHE A 17 20.90 9.10 -11.67
CA PHE A 17 21.70 10.11 -12.35
C PHE A 17 21.39 11.51 -11.84
N ARG A 18 22.33 12.43 -11.97
CA ARG A 18 22.10 13.86 -11.73
C ARG A 18 21.34 14.48 -12.89
N GLY A 19 20.35 15.34 -12.58
CA GLY A 19 19.58 15.90 -13.66
C GLY A 19 18.56 16.95 -13.22
N TYR A 20 17.69 17.30 -14.17
CA TYR A 20 16.66 18.32 -14.02
C TYR A 20 15.35 17.79 -14.57
N LEU A 21 14.25 18.18 -13.93
CA LEU A 21 12.90 17.92 -14.42
C LEU A 21 12.21 19.25 -14.70
N VAL A 22 11.51 19.33 -15.82
CA VAL A 22 10.61 20.44 -16.12
C VAL A 22 9.18 19.91 -16.07
N VAL A 23 8.39 20.53 -15.21
CA VAL A 23 6.95 20.28 -15.08
C VAL A 23 6.22 21.46 -15.66
N ASP A 24 5.26 21.24 -16.55
CA ASP A 24 4.35 22.27 -17.05
C ASP A 24 2.90 21.85 -16.85
N GLY A 25 2.17 22.65 -16.09
CA GLY A 25 0.85 22.26 -15.60
C GLY A 25 0.92 21.00 -14.76
N GLU A 26 0.29 19.93 -15.23
CA GLU A 26 0.21 18.65 -14.51
C GLU A 26 1.24 17.62 -14.98
N GLN A 27 2.00 17.90 -16.05
CA GLN A 27 2.83 16.90 -16.72
C GLN A 27 4.32 17.21 -16.63
N ILE A 28 5.12 16.14 -16.61
CA ILE A 28 6.55 16.22 -16.85
C ILE A 28 6.74 16.46 -18.35
N THR A 29 7.34 17.59 -18.72
CA THR A 29 7.57 17.92 -20.14
C THR A 29 8.96 17.60 -20.62
N HIS A 30 9.98 17.67 -19.74
CA HIS A 30 11.36 17.35 -20.09
C HIS A 30 12.12 16.76 -18.90
N ILE A 31 13.02 15.82 -19.21
CA ILE A 31 13.98 15.23 -18.27
C ILE A 31 15.37 15.42 -18.86
N TYR A 32 16.21 16.15 -18.15
CA TYR A 32 17.59 16.40 -18.57
C TYR A 32 18.54 15.56 -17.71
N ASN A 33 19.41 14.82 -18.36
CA ASN A 33 20.50 14.07 -17.71
C ASN A 33 21.80 14.89 -17.85
N GLY A 34 22.44 15.21 -16.76
CA GLY A 34 23.70 15.95 -16.74
C GLY A 34 23.67 17.19 -15.84
N GLU A 35 24.73 18.00 -15.91
CA GLU A 35 24.95 19.16 -15.04
C GLU A 35 24.50 20.48 -15.65
N GLU A 36 24.21 20.51 -16.96
CA GLU A 36 23.77 21.72 -17.63
C GLU A 36 22.28 21.98 -17.37
N ALA A 37 22.00 23.11 -16.71
CA ALA A 37 20.63 23.53 -16.47
C ALA A 37 19.92 23.88 -17.78
N PRO A 38 18.65 23.48 -17.93
CA PRO A 38 17.86 23.84 -19.11
C PRO A 38 17.71 25.36 -19.23
N ARG A 39 17.81 25.88 -20.46
CA ARG A 39 17.58 27.29 -20.74
C ARG A 39 16.08 27.57 -20.80
N GLY A 40 15.67 28.72 -20.31
CA GLY A 40 14.27 29.18 -20.36
C GLY A 40 13.84 29.98 -19.14
N SER A 41 12.60 30.43 -19.15
CA SER A 41 11.94 31.04 -18.01
C SER A 41 11.07 30.00 -17.30
N PHE A 42 11.10 30.03 -15.99
CA PHE A 42 10.30 29.14 -15.13
C PHE A 42 9.56 29.98 -14.09
N ASP A 43 8.28 29.70 -13.88
CA ASP A 43 7.47 30.39 -12.89
C ASP A 43 7.92 30.05 -11.46
N LYS A 44 8.39 28.81 -11.27
CA LYS A 44 8.90 28.30 -9.99
C LYS A 44 10.17 27.48 -10.21
N THR A 45 11.11 27.61 -9.31
CA THR A 45 12.30 26.76 -9.26
C THR A 45 12.40 26.08 -7.89
N VAL A 46 12.59 24.78 -7.90
CA VAL A 46 12.82 23.94 -6.72
C VAL A 46 14.23 23.41 -6.76
N ASP A 47 15.02 23.74 -5.76
CA ASP A 47 16.40 23.24 -5.63
C ASP A 47 16.41 21.96 -4.81
N ALA A 48 16.68 20.84 -5.49
CA ALA A 48 16.78 19.51 -4.91
C ALA A 48 18.24 19.09 -4.62
N SER A 49 19.14 20.06 -4.43
CA SER A 49 20.55 19.78 -4.11
C SER A 49 20.66 18.89 -2.86
N GLY A 50 21.40 17.78 -2.98
CA GLY A 50 21.57 16.80 -1.92
C GLY A 50 20.35 15.92 -1.64
N CYS A 51 19.35 15.98 -2.51
CA CYS A 51 18.14 15.15 -2.43
C CYS A 51 18.05 14.17 -3.61
N PHE A 52 17.30 13.11 -3.39
CA PHE A 52 16.84 12.23 -4.46
C PHE A 52 15.45 12.65 -4.93
N VAL A 53 15.24 12.56 -6.24
CA VAL A 53 13.98 12.87 -6.93
C VAL A 53 13.47 11.59 -7.55
N MET A 54 12.29 11.15 -7.13
CA MET A 54 11.72 9.87 -7.52
C MET A 54 10.27 10.05 -7.97
N PRO A 55 9.71 9.09 -8.75
CA PRO A 55 8.26 9.05 -8.93
C PRO A 55 7.57 8.93 -7.57
N GLY A 56 6.45 9.59 -7.40
CA GLY A 56 5.61 9.46 -6.21
C GLY A 56 5.19 8.01 -5.99
N VAL A 57 5.15 7.60 -4.74
CA VAL A 57 4.76 6.23 -4.36
C VAL A 57 3.31 5.97 -4.75
N ILE A 58 3.04 4.76 -5.27
CA ILE A 58 1.71 4.18 -5.46
C ILE A 58 1.52 3.12 -4.39
N ASP A 59 0.68 3.41 -3.40
CA ASP A 59 0.31 2.45 -2.36
C ASP A 59 -0.93 1.68 -2.81
N ASP A 60 -0.75 0.43 -3.20
CA ASP A 60 -1.81 -0.41 -3.76
C ASP A 60 -2.69 -1.08 -2.69
N HIS A 61 -2.47 -0.78 -1.39
CA HIS A 61 -3.20 -1.42 -0.31
C HIS A 61 -3.39 -0.49 0.92
N VAL A 62 -4.54 0.22 0.95
CA VAL A 62 -4.90 1.05 2.10
C VAL A 62 -6.36 0.86 2.53
N HIS A 63 -6.66 1.23 3.79
CA HIS A 63 -7.99 1.23 4.39
C HIS A 63 -8.27 2.62 5.00
N PHE A 64 -8.71 3.57 4.19
CA PHE A 64 -8.98 4.95 4.63
C PHE A 64 -10.30 5.10 5.39
N ARG A 65 -11.02 3.99 5.59
CA ARG A 65 -12.18 3.87 6.49
C ARG A 65 -13.43 4.62 6.08
N GLU A 66 -13.43 5.43 5.07
CA GLU A 66 -14.60 6.16 4.59
C GLU A 66 -15.17 5.50 3.32
N PRO A 67 -16.51 5.34 3.25
CA PRO A 67 -17.55 5.81 4.18
C PRO A 67 -17.72 4.97 5.44
N GLY A 68 -18.42 5.54 6.41
CA GLY A 68 -19.07 4.85 7.55
C GLY A 68 -18.20 4.50 8.74
N LEU A 69 -16.86 4.47 8.60
CA LEU A 69 -15.93 4.18 9.69
C LEU A 69 -15.08 5.41 10.05
N THR A 70 -15.62 6.60 9.84
CA THR A 70 -14.91 7.88 9.93
C THR A 70 -14.47 8.27 11.34
N ALA A 71 -14.92 7.59 12.38
CA ALA A 71 -14.34 7.72 13.71
C ALA A 71 -12.88 7.26 13.76
N LYS A 72 -12.52 6.24 12.95
CA LYS A 72 -11.17 5.69 12.87
C LYS A 72 -10.25 6.52 11.98
N ALA A 73 -10.76 6.88 10.79
CA ALA A 73 -10.05 7.65 9.76
C ALA A 73 -11.01 8.07 8.65
N ASP A 74 -10.59 9.00 7.79
CA ASP A 74 -11.33 9.43 6.61
C ASP A 74 -10.39 9.75 5.43
N ILE A 75 -10.96 9.90 4.24
CA ILE A 75 -10.19 10.14 3.01
C ILE A 75 -9.34 11.42 3.12
N GLU A 76 -9.87 12.47 3.76
CA GLU A 76 -9.13 13.73 3.91
C GLU A 76 -7.87 13.55 4.74
N SER A 77 -8.00 13.02 5.96
CA SER A 77 -6.88 12.87 6.89
C SER A 77 -5.83 11.88 6.40
N GLU A 78 -6.25 10.76 5.80
CA GLU A 78 -5.31 9.72 5.39
C GLU A 78 -4.64 10.06 4.05
N SER A 79 -5.33 10.75 3.13
CA SER A 79 -4.67 11.26 1.93
C SER A 79 -3.68 12.41 2.22
N ARG A 80 -3.93 13.20 3.28
CA ARG A 80 -2.95 14.14 3.82
C ARG A 80 -1.74 13.39 4.40
N ALA A 81 -1.97 12.35 5.20
CA ALA A 81 -0.89 11.50 5.72
C ALA A 81 -0.06 10.88 4.58
N ALA A 82 -0.71 10.42 3.51
CA ALA A 82 -0.06 9.93 2.29
C ALA A 82 0.83 11.00 1.66
N ALA A 83 0.34 12.23 1.49
CA ALA A 83 1.12 13.35 0.94
C ALA A 83 2.38 13.67 1.77
N PHE A 84 2.29 13.65 3.10
CA PHE A 84 3.44 13.81 3.99
C PHE A 84 4.46 12.67 3.85
N GLY A 85 4.00 11.48 3.49
CA GLY A 85 4.83 10.28 3.28
C GLY A 85 5.40 10.12 1.87
N GLY A 86 5.12 11.05 0.95
CA GLY A 86 5.57 10.92 -0.46
C GLY A 86 4.72 9.98 -1.31
N VAL A 87 3.58 9.54 -0.78
CA VAL A 87 2.59 8.73 -1.50
C VAL A 87 1.68 9.66 -2.30
N THR A 88 1.71 9.54 -3.62
CA THR A 88 0.94 10.39 -4.54
C THR A 88 -0.29 9.70 -5.11
N SER A 89 -0.39 8.39 -4.91
CA SER A 89 -1.50 7.57 -5.41
C SER A 89 -1.78 6.42 -4.44
N TYR A 90 -3.05 6.13 -4.21
CA TYR A 90 -3.44 4.99 -3.37
C TYR A 90 -4.63 4.22 -3.94
N PHE A 91 -4.72 2.92 -3.60
CA PHE A 91 -5.87 2.07 -3.90
C PHE A 91 -6.51 1.64 -2.59
N ASP A 92 -7.74 2.11 -2.36
CA ASP A 92 -8.44 1.86 -1.09
C ASP A 92 -9.37 0.65 -1.17
N MET A 93 -9.37 -0.12 -0.08
CA MET A 93 -10.06 -1.38 0.05
C MET A 93 -11.57 -1.22 0.26
N PRO A 94 -12.37 -2.23 -0.15
CA PRO A 94 -13.83 -2.14 -0.18
C PRO A 94 -14.52 -2.34 1.17
N ASN A 95 -13.83 -2.71 2.23
CA ASN A 95 -14.41 -3.08 3.53
C ASN A 95 -14.79 -1.87 4.41
N THR A 96 -15.61 -0.99 3.84
CA THR A 96 -16.20 0.20 4.45
C THR A 96 -17.68 -0.04 4.86
N VAL A 97 -18.40 0.98 5.30
CA VAL A 97 -19.84 0.89 5.64
C VAL A 97 -20.60 2.03 4.94
N PRO A 98 -21.38 1.74 3.88
CA PRO A 98 -21.55 0.43 3.27
C PRO A 98 -20.26 -0.09 2.63
N GLN A 99 -20.18 -1.41 2.42
CA GLN A 99 -19.10 -2.05 1.68
C GLN A 99 -19.15 -1.65 0.21
N THR A 100 -17.99 -1.51 -0.46
CA THR A 100 -17.91 -1.18 -1.89
C THR A 100 -18.10 -2.45 -2.74
N THR A 101 -19.31 -3.05 -2.65
CA THR A 101 -19.70 -4.31 -3.29
C THR A 101 -20.88 -4.14 -4.25
N THR A 102 -21.32 -2.90 -4.47
CA THR A 102 -22.33 -2.52 -5.46
C THR A 102 -21.82 -1.36 -6.30
N LEU A 103 -22.36 -1.19 -7.51
CA LEU A 103 -21.99 -0.08 -8.40
C LEU A 103 -22.32 1.27 -7.76
N GLU A 104 -23.42 1.36 -7.04
CA GLU A 104 -23.81 2.57 -6.31
C GLU A 104 -22.80 2.92 -5.21
N ALA A 105 -22.40 1.94 -4.39
CA ALA A 105 -21.42 2.16 -3.34
C ALA A 105 -20.07 2.58 -3.92
N LEU A 106 -19.63 2.01 -5.06
CA LEU A 106 -18.43 2.40 -5.77
C LEU A 106 -18.51 3.85 -6.29
N ALA A 107 -19.65 4.22 -6.90
CA ALA A 107 -19.88 5.59 -7.39
C ALA A 107 -19.87 6.61 -6.23
N ASN A 108 -20.53 6.30 -5.12
CA ASN A 108 -20.58 7.16 -3.94
C ASN A 108 -19.18 7.33 -3.32
N LYS A 109 -18.40 6.26 -3.20
CA LYS A 109 -17.03 6.32 -2.69
C LYS A 109 -16.10 7.11 -3.61
N THR A 110 -16.28 6.97 -4.94
CA THR A 110 -15.53 7.77 -5.94
C THR A 110 -15.86 9.26 -5.82
N ALA A 111 -17.13 9.61 -5.59
CA ALA A 111 -17.53 10.99 -5.36
C ALA A 111 -16.90 11.56 -4.07
N LEU A 112 -16.82 10.78 -2.99
CA LEU A 112 -16.09 11.18 -1.78
C LEU A 112 -14.59 11.41 -2.05
N GLY A 113 -13.95 10.52 -2.81
CA GLY A 113 -12.55 10.68 -3.23
C GLY A 113 -12.32 11.99 -3.97
N SER A 114 -13.20 12.35 -4.93
CA SER A 114 -13.07 13.58 -5.71
C SER A 114 -13.21 14.87 -4.88
N GLN A 115 -13.96 14.81 -3.79
CA GLN A 115 -14.17 15.96 -2.90
C GLN A 115 -13.06 16.13 -1.86
N LYS A 116 -12.54 15.02 -1.34
CA LYS A 116 -11.73 15.01 -0.12
C LYS A 116 -10.26 14.69 -0.34
N SER A 117 -9.93 13.85 -1.32
CA SER A 117 -8.56 13.34 -1.46
C SER A 117 -7.58 14.43 -1.91
N HIS A 118 -6.43 14.47 -1.26
CA HIS A 118 -5.31 15.38 -1.57
C HIS A 118 -4.26 14.74 -2.49
N VAL A 119 -4.32 13.41 -2.65
CA VAL A 119 -3.49 12.65 -3.59
C VAL A 119 -4.39 11.78 -4.48
N ASN A 120 -3.84 11.22 -5.57
CA ASN A 120 -4.63 10.46 -6.54
C ASN A 120 -5.19 9.17 -5.90
N TYR A 121 -6.36 8.75 -6.36
CA TYR A 121 -7.11 7.69 -5.71
C TYR A 121 -7.77 6.74 -6.68
N ALA A 122 -7.90 5.50 -6.24
CA ALA A 122 -8.74 4.48 -6.84
C ALA A 122 -9.34 3.58 -5.76
N PHE A 123 -10.43 2.89 -6.10
CA PHE A 123 -11.16 2.04 -5.19
C PHE A 123 -11.34 0.65 -5.78
N PHE A 124 -10.96 -0.39 -5.02
CA PHE A 124 -11.27 -1.75 -5.38
C PHE A 124 -12.77 -2.04 -5.26
N TYR A 125 -13.28 -2.83 -6.19
CA TYR A 125 -14.59 -3.44 -6.05
C TYR A 125 -14.47 -4.74 -5.25
N GLY A 126 -15.30 -4.89 -4.23
CA GLY A 126 -15.25 -6.05 -3.34
C GLY A 126 -16.07 -7.22 -3.87
N ALA A 127 -15.47 -8.41 -3.90
CA ALA A 127 -16.17 -9.66 -4.15
C ALA A 127 -16.92 -10.13 -2.90
N THR A 128 -18.08 -10.73 -3.11
CA THR A 128 -18.88 -11.44 -2.08
C THR A 128 -19.32 -12.79 -2.62
N ASN A 129 -19.93 -13.63 -1.78
CA ASN A 129 -20.51 -14.90 -2.22
C ASN A 129 -21.59 -14.74 -3.31
N ASP A 130 -22.18 -13.54 -3.47
CA ASP A 130 -23.45 -13.38 -4.19
C ASP A 130 -23.43 -12.25 -5.25
N ASN A 131 -22.27 -11.52 -5.46
CA ASN A 131 -22.26 -10.33 -6.33
C ASN A 131 -21.50 -10.48 -7.65
N VAL A 132 -21.04 -11.66 -8.02
CA VAL A 132 -20.24 -11.90 -9.22
C VAL A 132 -20.92 -11.44 -10.53
N GLU A 133 -22.25 -11.49 -10.59
CA GLU A 133 -23.03 -11.05 -11.76
C GLU A 133 -22.87 -9.55 -12.05
N SER A 134 -22.57 -8.75 -11.04
CA SER A 134 -22.36 -7.31 -11.19
C SER A 134 -21.00 -6.96 -11.84
N PHE A 135 -20.05 -7.90 -11.89
CA PHE A 135 -18.70 -7.63 -12.40
C PHE A 135 -18.71 -7.21 -13.86
N SER A 136 -19.61 -7.76 -14.67
CA SER A 136 -19.75 -7.39 -16.09
C SER A 136 -20.16 -5.93 -16.34
N GLN A 137 -20.64 -5.24 -15.30
CA GLN A 137 -21.05 -3.82 -15.35
C GLN A 137 -19.96 -2.87 -14.86
N LEU A 138 -18.82 -3.40 -14.38
CA LEU A 138 -17.70 -2.58 -13.90
C LEU A 138 -16.98 -1.88 -15.04
N ASP A 139 -16.70 -0.60 -14.89
CA ASP A 139 -15.80 0.12 -15.78
C ASP A 139 -14.34 -0.23 -15.42
N ARG A 140 -13.75 -1.15 -16.19
CA ARG A 140 -12.38 -1.63 -15.99
C ARG A 140 -11.32 -0.52 -16.07
N HIS A 141 -11.64 0.62 -16.68
CA HIS A 141 -10.73 1.76 -16.78
C HIS A 141 -10.70 2.63 -15.52
N ARG A 142 -11.60 2.40 -14.56
CA ARG A 142 -11.77 3.21 -13.35
C ARG A 142 -11.54 2.49 -12.04
N ILE A 143 -11.23 1.19 -12.10
CA ILE A 143 -10.93 0.38 -10.91
C ILE A 143 -9.58 -0.32 -11.08
N PRO A 144 -8.80 -0.50 -10.01
CA PRO A 144 -7.56 -1.28 -10.07
C PRO A 144 -7.85 -2.76 -10.36
N GLY A 145 -8.92 -3.28 -9.79
CA GLY A 145 -9.34 -4.67 -9.92
C GLY A 145 -10.41 -5.03 -8.90
N ILE A 146 -10.52 -6.33 -8.63
CA ILE A 146 -11.45 -6.90 -7.68
C ILE A 146 -10.68 -7.29 -6.41
N LYS A 147 -11.23 -6.96 -5.23
CA LYS A 147 -10.68 -7.41 -3.93
C LYS A 147 -11.49 -8.57 -3.40
N LEU A 148 -10.78 -9.64 -3.04
CA LEU A 148 -11.32 -10.88 -2.47
C LEU A 148 -10.77 -11.08 -1.05
N PHE A 149 -11.63 -11.47 -0.12
CA PHE A 149 -11.25 -11.92 1.21
C PHE A 149 -11.56 -13.40 1.35
N MET A 150 -10.52 -14.25 1.27
CA MET A 150 -10.60 -15.72 1.42
C MET A 150 -10.42 -16.17 2.88
N GLY A 151 -10.35 -15.25 3.82
CA GLY A 151 -10.20 -15.53 5.24
C GLY A 151 -10.85 -14.46 6.10
N SER A 152 -10.98 -14.74 7.38
CA SER A 152 -11.52 -13.82 8.38
C SER A 152 -10.68 -12.55 8.43
N SER A 153 -11.18 -11.51 7.80
CA SER A 153 -10.65 -10.16 7.85
C SER A 153 -11.59 -9.25 8.63
N THR A 154 -11.22 -8.00 8.76
CA THR A 154 -12.08 -6.99 9.39
C THR A 154 -13.28 -6.69 8.47
N GLY A 155 -14.49 -6.92 8.96
CA GLY A 155 -15.72 -6.71 8.20
C GLY A 155 -16.36 -8.02 7.72
N ASN A 156 -17.57 -7.91 7.14
CA ASN A 156 -18.38 -9.05 6.69
C ASN A 156 -18.26 -9.24 5.17
N MET A 157 -17.04 -9.52 4.69
CA MET A 157 -16.77 -9.73 3.25
C MET A 157 -16.07 -11.07 2.97
N LEU A 158 -16.21 -12.04 3.88
CA LEU A 158 -15.64 -13.37 3.67
C LEU A 158 -16.33 -14.07 2.50
N VAL A 159 -15.53 -14.56 1.56
CA VAL A 159 -15.96 -15.50 0.51
C VAL A 159 -15.45 -16.88 0.88
N ASP A 160 -16.35 -17.74 1.36
CA ASP A 160 -16.05 -19.07 1.90
C ASP A 160 -16.69 -20.20 1.09
N LYS A 161 -17.59 -19.89 0.15
CA LYS A 161 -18.23 -20.90 -0.70
C LYS A 161 -17.32 -21.25 -1.88
N ALA A 162 -16.96 -22.52 -2.03
CA ALA A 162 -16.09 -22.98 -3.11
C ALA A 162 -16.64 -22.66 -4.51
N GLU A 163 -17.96 -22.71 -4.70
CA GLU A 163 -18.61 -22.33 -5.97
C GLU A 163 -18.45 -20.84 -6.25
N SER A 164 -18.65 -19.97 -5.25
CA SER A 164 -18.47 -18.52 -5.39
C SER A 164 -17.02 -18.17 -5.72
N LEU A 165 -16.05 -18.83 -5.07
CA LEU A 165 -14.63 -18.65 -5.39
C LEU A 165 -14.35 -18.96 -6.87
N ARG A 166 -14.77 -20.14 -7.37
CA ARG A 166 -14.56 -20.51 -8.78
C ARG A 166 -15.17 -19.48 -9.74
N ARG A 167 -16.39 -19.05 -9.49
CA ARG A 167 -17.08 -18.05 -10.33
C ARG A 167 -16.38 -16.69 -10.30
N ILE A 168 -15.86 -16.27 -9.14
CA ILE A 168 -15.09 -15.01 -9.01
C ILE A 168 -13.79 -15.07 -9.80
N PHE A 169 -13.03 -16.18 -9.68
CA PHE A 169 -11.78 -16.34 -10.43
C PHE A 169 -12.04 -16.37 -11.95
N GLN A 170 -13.04 -17.12 -12.41
CA GLN A 170 -13.43 -17.15 -13.81
C GLN A 170 -13.85 -15.74 -14.31
N ALA A 171 -14.72 -15.05 -13.58
CA ALA A 171 -15.20 -13.72 -13.98
C ALA A 171 -14.07 -12.68 -14.02
N ALA A 172 -13.13 -12.73 -13.07
CA ALA A 172 -11.97 -11.85 -13.09
C ALA A 172 -11.07 -12.10 -14.31
N HIS A 173 -10.88 -13.38 -14.69
CA HIS A 173 -10.18 -13.76 -15.94
C HIS A 173 -10.90 -13.21 -17.16
N ASP A 174 -12.21 -13.50 -17.31
CA ASP A 174 -13.01 -13.13 -18.49
C ASP A 174 -13.04 -11.61 -18.73
N LEU A 175 -12.95 -10.83 -17.64
CA LEU A 175 -12.92 -9.36 -17.67
C LEU A 175 -11.49 -8.80 -17.75
N ASP A 176 -10.47 -9.65 -17.71
CA ASP A 176 -9.06 -9.26 -17.64
C ASP A 176 -8.81 -8.23 -16.52
N LEU A 177 -9.38 -8.50 -15.32
CA LEU A 177 -9.22 -7.70 -14.13
C LEU A 177 -8.26 -8.38 -13.14
N PRO A 178 -7.29 -7.67 -12.56
CA PRO A 178 -6.52 -8.19 -11.44
C PRO A 178 -7.43 -8.56 -10.27
N LEU A 179 -7.22 -9.73 -9.69
CA LEU A 179 -7.87 -10.20 -8.47
C LEU A 179 -6.87 -10.09 -7.32
N MET A 180 -7.08 -9.14 -6.41
CA MET A 180 -6.24 -9.00 -5.21
C MET A 180 -6.89 -9.75 -4.04
N ALA A 181 -6.17 -10.71 -3.45
CA ALA A 181 -6.72 -11.60 -2.45
C ALA A 181 -6.02 -11.48 -1.08
N HIS A 182 -6.82 -11.33 -0.01
CA HIS A 182 -6.39 -11.61 1.36
C HIS A 182 -6.56 -13.11 1.62
N CYS A 183 -5.50 -13.78 2.01
CA CYS A 183 -5.45 -15.23 2.12
C CYS A 183 -5.08 -15.67 3.53
N GLU A 184 -6.08 -16.11 4.31
CA GLU A 184 -5.91 -16.80 5.59
C GLU A 184 -7.03 -17.82 5.76
N ASP A 185 -6.72 -19.02 6.23
CA ASP A 185 -7.70 -20.08 6.45
C ASP A 185 -8.46 -19.86 7.77
N THR A 186 -9.76 -19.61 7.66
CA THR A 186 -10.65 -19.28 8.79
C THR A 186 -10.79 -20.45 9.78
N ASP A 187 -10.85 -21.69 9.30
CA ASP A 187 -11.04 -22.86 10.16
C ASP A 187 -9.80 -23.15 11.00
N ILE A 188 -8.62 -22.99 10.40
CA ILE A 188 -7.34 -23.09 11.12
C ILE A 188 -7.25 -21.98 12.18
N ILE A 189 -7.57 -20.74 11.82
CA ILE A 189 -7.56 -19.61 12.76
C ILE A 189 -8.51 -19.84 13.93
N ASN A 190 -9.74 -20.26 13.66
CA ASN A 190 -10.75 -20.54 14.70
C ASN A 190 -10.31 -21.66 15.62
N SER A 191 -9.77 -22.75 15.07
CA SER A 191 -9.24 -23.89 15.83
C SER A 191 -8.08 -23.45 16.75
N ASN A 192 -7.12 -22.69 16.21
CA ASN A 192 -5.99 -22.17 16.96
C ASN A 192 -6.45 -21.22 18.08
N MET A 193 -7.38 -20.31 17.79
CA MET A 193 -7.94 -19.36 18.77
C MET A 193 -8.64 -20.13 19.90
N ALA A 194 -9.44 -21.14 19.58
CA ALA A 194 -10.12 -21.97 20.58
C ALA A 194 -9.13 -22.69 21.50
N ALA A 195 -8.09 -23.28 20.95
CA ALA A 195 -7.04 -23.96 21.71
C ALA A 195 -6.28 -23.01 22.64
N ILE A 196 -5.93 -21.82 22.15
CA ILE A 196 -5.21 -20.80 22.94
C ILE A 196 -6.12 -20.22 24.04
N LYS A 197 -7.39 -19.92 23.74
CA LYS A 197 -8.35 -19.47 24.76
C LYS A 197 -8.58 -20.49 25.86
N LYS A 198 -8.66 -21.77 25.51
CA LYS A 198 -8.80 -22.85 26.50
C LYS A 198 -7.66 -22.86 27.53
N ARG A 199 -6.45 -22.44 27.11
CA ARG A 199 -5.24 -22.44 27.97
C ARG A 199 -5.00 -21.13 28.70
N TYR A 200 -5.33 -20.00 28.06
CA TYR A 200 -4.92 -18.67 28.51
C TYR A 200 -6.10 -17.71 28.77
N GLY A 201 -7.34 -18.19 28.69
CA GLY A 201 -8.55 -17.39 28.93
C GLY A 201 -9.09 -16.68 27.68
N ASP A 202 -10.16 -15.91 27.85
CA ASP A 202 -10.97 -15.35 26.74
C ASP A 202 -10.25 -14.32 25.88
N ASP A 203 -9.24 -13.63 26.44
CA ASP A 203 -8.43 -12.66 25.71
C ASP A 203 -6.94 -12.90 25.96
N PRO A 204 -6.35 -13.92 25.34
CA PRO A 204 -4.93 -14.23 25.47
C PRO A 204 -4.05 -13.04 25.09
N ALA A 205 -2.83 -13.00 25.65
CA ALA A 205 -1.87 -11.96 25.34
C ALA A 205 -1.62 -11.84 23.83
N VAL A 206 -1.34 -10.63 23.35
CA VAL A 206 -1.18 -10.35 21.92
C VAL A 206 -0.02 -11.12 21.28
N GLU A 207 0.96 -11.53 22.06
CA GLU A 207 2.10 -12.36 21.67
C GLU A 207 1.67 -13.71 21.10
N PHE A 208 0.44 -14.18 21.39
CA PHE A 208 -0.15 -15.37 20.79
C PHE A 208 -0.79 -15.13 19.41
N HIS A 209 -0.87 -13.88 18.95
CA HIS A 209 -1.50 -13.58 17.67
C HIS A 209 -0.86 -14.32 16.48
N PRO A 210 0.48 -14.46 16.38
CA PRO A 210 1.12 -15.26 15.32
C PRO A 210 0.78 -16.77 15.39
N ALA A 211 0.54 -17.29 16.58
CA ALA A 211 0.12 -18.70 16.74
C ALA A 211 -1.35 -18.91 16.34
N VAL A 212 -2.21 -17.91 16.57
CA VAL A 212 -3.61 -17.93 16.10
C VAL A 212 -3.67 -17.82 14.58
N ARG A 213 -3.03 -16.79 14.01
CA ARG A 213 -2.92 -16.56 12.57
C ARG A 213 -1.59 -17.10 12.06
N SER A 214 -1.53 -18.43 12.05
CA SER A 214 -0.30 -19.20 11.84
C SER A 214 0.18 -19.16 10.39
N GLU A 215 1.45 -19.57 10.18
CA GLU A 215 2.02 -19.83 8.85
C GLU A 215 1.11 -20.77 8.05
N GLN A 216 0.62 -21.84 8.68
CA GLN A 216 -0.25 -22.81 8.01
C GLN A 216 -1.55 -22.17 7.52
N ALA A 217 -2.16 -21.28 8.31
CA ALA A 217 -3.39 -20.58 7.89
C ALA A 217 -3.15 -19.70 6.66
N CYS A 218 -2.02 -18.98 6.60
CA CYS A 218 -1.63 -18.18 5.44
C CYS A 218 -1.36 -19.10 4.23
N TYR A 219 -0.51 -20.11 4.40
CA TYR A 219 -0.08 -20.97 3.29
C TYR A 219 -1.24 -21.74 2.64
N GLU A 220 -2.13 -22.35 3.42
CA GLU A 220 -3.23 -23.16 2.84
C GLU A 220 -4.19 -22.30 2.03
N SER A 221 -4.51 -21.10 2.51
CA SER A 221 -5.37 -20.17 1.77
C SER A 221 -4.68 -19.61 0.53
N SER A 222 -3.40 -19.21 0.64
CA SER A 222 -2.62 -18.72 -0.50
C SER A 222 -2.44 -19.81 -1.57
N ARG A 223 -2.16 -21.04 -1.16
CA ARG A 223 -2.04 -22.21 -2.06
C ARG A 223 -3.34 -22.46 -2.83
N LEU A 224 -4.50 -22.41 -2.14
CA LEU A 224 -5.80 -22.54 -2.80
C LEU A 224 -6.04 -21.42 -3.83
N ALA A 225 -5.73 -20.18 -3.46
CA ALA A 225 -5.86 -19.03 -4.38
C ALA A 225 -5.00 -19.20 -5.63
N VAL A 226 -3.73 -19.61 -5.45
CA VAL A 226 -2.80 -19.88 -6.57
C VAL A 226 -3.28 -21.03 -7.45
N GLN A 227 -3.79 -22.11 -6.85
CA GLN A 227 -4.38 -23.22 -7.59
C GLN A 227 -5.55 -22.76 -8.46
N LEU A 228 -6.49 -21.97 -7.91
CA LEU A 228 -7.61 -21.43 -8.68
C LEU A 228 -7.15 -20.45 -9.76
N ALA A 229 -6.15 -19.63 -9.48
CA ALA A 229 -5.59 -18.72 -10.49
C ALA A 229 -5.00 -19.47 -11.68
N HIS A 230 -4.31 -20.58 -11.45
CA HIS A 230 -3.80 -21.45 -12.54
C HIS A 230 -4.92 -22.17 -13.27
N GLU A 231 -5.95 -22.67 -12.56
CA GLU A 231 -7.08 -23.37 -13.14
C GLU A 231 -7.86 -22.48 -14.13
N TYR A 232 -8.07 -21.21 -13.75
CA TYR A 232 -8.87 -20.25 -14.54
C TYR A 232 -8.04 -19.27 -15.37
N GLY A 233 -6.71 -19.25 -15.23
CA GLY A 233 -5.85 -18.26 -15.91
C GLY A 233 -5.97 -16.84 -15.36
N THR A 234 -6.40 -16.69 -14.11
CA THR A 234 -6.67 -15.39 -13.49
C THR A 234 -5.38 -14.67 -13.13
N ARG A 235 -5.34 -13.34 -13.35
CA ARG A 235 -4.29 -12.46 -12.84
C ARG A 235 -4.48 -12.26 -11.34
N LEU A 236 -3.73 -13.01 -10.53
CA LEU A 236 -3.85 -13.01 -9.08
C LEU A 236 -2.73 -12.18 -8.42
N HIS A 237 -3.10 -11.33 -7.48
CA HIS A 237 -2.18 -10.62 -6.61
C HIS A 237 -2.49 -10.95 -5.14
N ILE A 238 -1.61 -11.71 -4.50
CA ILE A 238 -1.77 -12.05 -3.08
C ILE A 238 -1.26 -10.89 -2.23
N ALA A 239 -2.17 -10.30 -1.46
CA ALA A 239 -1.89 -9.20 -0.57
C ALA A 239 -1.02 -9.64 0.62
N HIS A 240 -0.17 -8.74 1.13
CA HIS A 240 0.58 -8.87 2.39
C HIS A 240 1.12 -10.29 2.67
N VAL A 241 1.85 -10.88 1.72
CA VAL A 241 2.58 -12.15 1.91
C VAL A 241 3.45 -12.05 3.16
N THR A 242 3.34 -13.04 4.05
CA THR A 242 3.85 -12.90 5.42
C THR A 242 4.87 -13.95 5.79
N THR A 243 4.89 -15.10 5.10
CA THR A 243 5.70 -16.25 5.50
C THR A 243 6.70 -16.68 4.44
N ALA A 244 7.82 -17.25 4.87
CA ALA A 244 8.83 -17.83 3.98
C ALA A 244 8.23 -18.93 3.09
N ARG A 245 7.31 -19.71 3.62
CA ARG A 245 6.67 -20.84 2.91
C ARG A 245 5.76 -20.37 1.78
N GLU A 246 5.06 -19.25 1.95
CA GLU A 246 4.22 -18.68 0.88
C GLU A 246 5.05 -18.24 -0.33
N LEU A 247 6.31 -17.82 -0.13
CA LEU A 247 7.19 -17.36 -1.21
C LEU A 247 7.47 -18.44 -2.26
N ASP A 248 7.33 -19.73 -1.91
CA ASP A 248 7.50 -20.83 -2.86
C ASP A 248 6.33 -20.95 -3.86
N LEU A 249 5.25 -20.22 -3.63
CA LEU A 249 4.10 -20.13 -4.53
C LEU A 249 4.30 -19.14 -5.69
N PHE A 250 5.32 -18.29 -5.61
CA PHE A 250 5.53 -17.20 -6.59
C PHE A 250 6.70 -17.49 -7.52
N THR A 251 6.41 -17.42 -8.81
CA THR A 251 7.43 -17.47 -9.87
C THR A 251 7.55 -16.08 -10.51
N PRO A 252 8.74 -15.48 -10.55
CA PRO A 252 8.94 -14.19 -11.20
C PRO A 252 8.41 -14.16 -12.64
N GLY A 253 7.64 -13.10 -12.96
CA GLY A 253 7.07 -12.91 -14.29
C GLY A 253 5.81 -13.73 -14.60
N SER A 254 5.26 -14.48 -13.62
CA SER A 254 3.98 -15.16 -13.77
C SER A 254 2.79 -14.20 -13.59
N SER A 255 1.57 -14.67 -13.93
CA SER A 255 0.31 -13.96 -13.66
C SER A 255 -0.09 -13.96 -12.18
N VAL A 256 0.60 -14.76 -11.36
CA VAL A 256 0.44 -14.83 -9.90
C VAL A 256 1.57 -14.06 -9.25
N THR A 257 1.23 -13.01 -8.52
CA THR A 257 2.18 -12.09 -7.89
C THR A 257 1.89 -11.94 -6.40
N GLY A 258 2.88 -11.53 -5.62
CA GLY A 258 2.75 -11.27 -4.18
C GLY A 258 3.14 -9.85 -3.81
N GLU A 259 2.39 -9.28 -2.88
CA GLU A 259 2.69 -8.01 -2.21
C GLU A 259 3.41 -8.30 -0.88
N ALA A 260 4.40 -7.50 -0.54
CA ALA A 260 4.85 -7.37 0.85
C ALA A 260 4.37 -6.03 1.42
N VAL A 261 4.06 -5.99 2.73
CA VAL A 261 3.72 -4.72 3.38
C VAL A 261 4.77 -4.35 4.42
N ILE A 262 4.92 -3.06 4.64
CA ILE A 262 5.97 -2.47 5.48
C ILE A 262 6.03 -3.13 6.87
N ALA A 263 4.88 -3.44 7.46
CA ALA A 263 4.81 -4.04 8.78
C ALA A 263 5.57 -5.38 8.87
N HIS A 264 5.41 -6.26 7.88
CA HIS A 264 6.06 -7.58 7.85
C HIS A 264 7.53 -7.51 7.40
N LEU A 265 7.93 -6.45 6.71
CA LEU A 265 9.33 -6.19 6.36
C LEU A 265 10.12 -5.58 7.52
N TYR A 266 9.46 -4.91 8.46
CA TYR A 266 10.10 -4.17 9.53
C TYR A 266 10.05 -4.93 10.87
N PHE A 267 8.87 -5.34 11.34
CA PHE A 267 8.68 -5.99 12.63
C PHE A 267 8.87 -7.51 12.58
N THR A 268 9.09 -8.08 13.75
CA THR A 268 9.07 -9.53 14.02
C THR A 268 8.14 -9.84 15.18
N GLU A 269 7.82 -11.11 15.42
CA GLU A 269 7.01 -11.53 16.56
C GLU A 269 7.61 -11.13 17.92
N ALA A 270 8.94 -10.95 18.00
CA ALA A 270 9.60 -10.49 19.23
C ALA A 270 9.18 -9.05 19.62
N ASP A 271 8.79 -8.23 18.65
CA ASP A 271 8.38 -6.85 18.87
C ASP A 271 7.02 -6.73 19.58
N TYR A 272 6.22 -7.80 19.60
CA TYR A 272 5.01 -7.83 20.43
C TYR A 272 5.30 -7.61 21.92
N ALA A 273 6.47 -8.00 22.41
CA ALA A 273 6.86 -7.80 23.81
C ALA A 273 6.87 -6.31 24.21
N THR A 274 7.23 -5.42 23.30
CA THR A 274 7.35 -3.97 23.55
C THR A 274 6.20 -3.17 22.90
N LYS A 275 5.87 -3.46 21.64
CA LYS A 275 4.85 -2.73 20.86
C LYS A 275 3.43 -3.20 21.15
N LYS A 276 3.26 -4.38 21.76
CA LYS A 276 1.95 -4.94 22.12
C LYS A 276 0.98 -4.94 20.93
N ALA A 277 -0.29 -4.60 21.16
CA ALA A 277 -1.31 -4.55 20.13
C ALA A 277 -1.11 -3.45 19.07
N LEU A 278 -0.16 -2.54 19.24
CA LEU A 278 0.12 -1.52 18.21
C LEU A 278 0.56 -2.13 16.89
N ILE A 279 1.26 -3.27 16.94
CA ILE A 279 1.68 -4.00 15.72
C ILE A 279 0.78 -5.21 15.39
N LYS A 280 -0.37 -5.34 16.06
CA LYS A 280 -1.34 -6.37 15.70
C LYS A 280 -2.00 -6.04 14.37
N CYS A 281 -1.80 -6.92 13.38
CA CYS A 281 -2.38 -6.85 12.02
C CYS A 281 -2.77 -8.25 11.54
N ASN A 282 -3.44 -8.33 10.42
CA ASN A 282 -3.85 -9.57 9.76
C ASN A 282 -3.34 -9.60 8.31
N PRO A 283 -2.49 -10.55 7.93
CA PRO A 283 -1.91 -11.62 8.77
C PRO A 283 -1.01 -11.11 9.90
N ALA A 284 -0.81 -11.92 10.93
CA ALA A 284 0.03 -11.56 12.07
C ALA A 284 1.50 -11.36 11.66
N ILE A 285 2.22 -10.47 12.35
CA ILE A 285 3.68 -10.37 12.26
C ILE A 285 4.27 -11.74 12.66
N LYS A 286 5.21 -12.26 11.88
CA LYS A 286 5.78 -13.59 12.01
C LYS A 286 7.22 -13.56 12.55
N THR A 287 7.93 -14.67 12.35
CA THR A 287 9.27 -14.89 12.87
C THR A 287 10.34 -14.02 12.18
N LEU A 288 11.51 -13.94 12.79
CA LEU A 288 12.68 -13.31 12.18
C LEU A 288 13.09 -14.02 10.87
N SER A 289 12.93 -15.35 10.79
CA SER A 289 13.21 -16.12 9.57
C SER A 289 12.26 -15.75 8.43
N ASP A 290 10.96 -15.56 8.71
CA ASP A 290 9.97 -15.12 7.74
C ASP A 290 10.31 -13.71 7.22
N ARG A 291 10.58 -12.76 8.12
CA ARG A 291 11.00 -11.41 7.73
C ARG A 291 12.26 -11.42 6.85
N THR A 292 13.25 -12.24 7.22
CA THR A 292 14.49 -12.38 6.44
C THR A 292 14.23 -12.93 5.04
N ALA A 293 13.36 -13.93 4.93
CA ALA A 293 12.95 -14.49 3.64
C ALA A 293 12.18 -13.47 2.78
N LEU A 294 11.25 -12.72 3.38
CA LEU A 294 10.52 -11.64 2.70
C LEU A 294 11.47 -10.54 2.19
N ARG A 295 12.42 -10.08 3.02
CA ARG A 295 13.42 -9.10 2.61
C ARG A 295 14.25 -9.59 1.43
N LYS A 296 14.67 -10.86 1.41
CA LYS A 296 15.36 -11.47 0.27
C LYS A 296 14.47 -11.51 -0.98
N ALA A 297 13.18 -11.81 -0.82
CA ALA A 297 12.23 -11.89 -1.93
C ALA A 297 11.97 -10.55 -2.63
N LEU A 298 12.32 -9.41 -2.01
CA LEU A 298 12.28 -8.10 -2.67
C LEU A 298 13.27 -8.00 -3.84
N THR A 299 14.37 -8.74 -3.80
CA THR A 299 15.45 -8.66 -4.81
C THR A 299 15.46 -9.81 -5.80
N ASP A 300 14.84 -10.96 -5.48
CA ASP A 300 14.81 -12.12 -6.36
C ASP A 300 13.56 -12.20 -7.26
N GLY A 301 12.67 -11.20 -7.17
CA GLY A 301 11.51 -11.04 -8.05
C GLY A 301 10.26 -11.79 -7.60
N ARG A 302 10.25 -12.50 -6.48
CA ARG A 302 9.07 -13.20 -5.95
C ARG A 302 8.05 -12.24 -5.34
N ILE A 303 8.48 -11.11 -4.78
CA ILE A 303 7.61 -10.01 -4.38
C ILE A 303 7.57 -8.97 -5.50
N ALA A 304 6.36 -8.63 -5.92
CA ALA A 304 6.09 -7.72 -7.03
C ALA A 304 5.88 -6.28 -6.59
N THR A 305 5.17 -6.04 -5.47
CA THR A 305 4.86 -4.70 -4.97
C THR A 305 5.10 -4.58 -3.47
N ILE A 306 5.23 -3.33 -3.01
CA ILE A 306 5.26 -3.00 -1.60
C ILE A 306 4.13 -2.03 -1.32
N GLY A 307 3.12 -2.50 -0.58
CA GLY A 307 2.04 -1.70 -0.03
C GLY A 307 2.20 -1.42 1.46
N THR A 308 1.19 -0.83 2.08
CA THR A 308 1.23 -0.55 3.52
C THR A 308 0.26 -1.37 4.34
N ASP A 309 -0.84 -1.81 3.77
CA ASP A 309 -2.02 -2.26 4.51
C ASP A 309 -2.39 -1.24 5.61
N HIS A 310 -2.29 0.05 5.25
CA HIS A 310 -2.60 1.15 6.16
C HIS A 310 -4.02 1.02 6.69
N ALA A 311 -4.15 0.67 7.96
CA ALA A 311 -5.42 0.28 8.57
C ALA A 311 -5.59 0.92 9.96
N PRO A 312 -5.87 2.23 10.04
CA PRO A 312 -5.99 2.96 11.29
C PRO A 312 -7.21 2.49 12.11
N HIS A 313 -7.04 2.54 13.43
CA HIS A 313 -8.05 2.30 14.44
C HIS A 313 -7.96 3.35 15.54
N GLU A 314 -9.06 3.62 16.23
CA GLU A 314 -9.02 4.46 17.42
C GLU A 314 -8.12 3.83 18.50
N TRP A 315 -7.47 4.65 19.30
CA TRP A 315 -6.58 4.18 20.37
C TRP A 315 -7.27 3.18 21.31
N LYS A 316 -8.54 3.41 21.64
CA LYS A 316 -9.32 2.51 22.49
C LYS A 316 -9.49 1.11 21.91
N ASP A 317 -9.54 0.99 20.57
CA ASP A 317 -9.71 -0.29 19.87
C ASP A 317 -8.41 -1.10 19.86
N LYS A 318 -7.27 -0.46 20.12
CA LYS A 318 -5.94 -1.11 20.19
C LYS A 318 -5.62 -1.63 21.60
N GLN A 319 -6.60 -1.67 22.49
CA GLN A 319 -6.45 -2.20 23.84
C GLN A 319 -6.91 -3.66 23.92
N GLY A 320 -6.24 -4.47 24.76
CA GLY A 320 -6.54 -5.89 24.94
C GLY A 320 -5.51 -6.83 24.31
N GLY A 321 -5.82 -8.11 24.31
CA GLY A 321 -5.00 -9.19 23.80
C GLY A 321 -5.29 -9.54 22.34
N CYS A 322 -4.95 -10.79 21.98
CA CYS A 322 -5.10 -11.25 20.60
C CYS A 322 -6.56 -11.45 20.17
N ALA A 323 -7.52 -11.56 21.11
CA ALA A 323 -8.93 -11.69 20.77
C ALA A 323 -9.64 -10.34 20.68
N LYS A 324 -9.35 -9.37 21.56
CA LYS A 324 -10.10 -8.12 21.67
C LYS A 324 -9.48 -6.96 20.91
N ALA A 325 -8.15 -6.79 20.94
CA ALA A 325 -7.52 -5.67 20.26
C ALA A 325 -7.77 -5.73 18.76
N ALA A 326 -8.10 -4.60 18.14
CA ALA A 326 -8.29 -4.50 16.69
C ALA A 326 -6.98 -4.76 15.92
N SER A 327 -7.08 -5.42 14.77
CA SER A 327 -5.97 -5.66 13.85
C SER A 327 -5.88 -4.55 12.81
N GLY A 328 -4.71 -3.97 12.64
CA GLY A 328 -4.40 -2.87 11.74
C GLY A 328 -3.60 -1.78 12.40
N MET A 329 -2.78 -1.07 11.62
CA MET A 329 -1.94 0.03 12.06
C MET A 329 -1.78 1.09 10.96
N PRO A 330 -1.56 2.38 11.33
CA PRO A 330 -1.34 3.44 10.35
C PRO A 330 0.12 3.47 9.89
N MET A 331 0.38 3.16 8.60
CA MET A 331 1.74 3.05 8.05
C MET A 331 2.00 3.95 6.82
N VAL A 332 0.96 4.47 6.13
CA VAL A 332 1.11 5.18 4.85
C VAL A 332 2.08 6.35 4.90
N GLN A 333 2.05 7.13 5.99
CA GLN A 333 2.92 8.31 6.17
C GLN A 333 4.41 7.94 6.29
N PHE A 334 4.71 6.75 6.78
CA PHE A 334 6.09 6.35 7.12
C PHE A 334 6.64 5.26 6.19
N SER A 335 5.87 4.84 5.18
CA SER A 335 6.23 3.74 4.30
C SER A 335 7.54 3.99 3.55
N LEU A 336 7.65 5.13 2.89
CA LEU A 336 8.82 5.47 2.08
C LEU A 336 10.09 5.62 2.94
N VAL A 337 10.01 6.35 4.05
CA VAL A 337 11.19 6.55 4.92
C VAL A 337 11.65 5.24 5.59
N THR A 338 10.72 4.36 5.94
CA THR A 338 11.04 3.01 6.45
C THR A 338 11.74 2.17 5.39
N MET A 339 11.28 2.20 4.14
CA MET A 339 11.93 1.46 3.06
C MET A 339 13.30 2.04 2.69
N LEU A 340 13.49 3.35 2.80
CA LEU A 340 14.79 3.99 2.61
C LEU A 340 15.81 3.56 3.68
N GLU A 341 15.38 3.30 4.92
CA GLU A 341 16.25 2.70 5.95
C GLU A 341 16.65 1.26 5.59
N LEU A 342 15.74 0.47 4.98
CA LEU A 342 16.10 -0.85 4.47
C LEU A 342 17.10 -0.79 3.30
N VAL A 343 17.11 0.30 2.53
CA VAL A 343 18.18 0.56 1.55
C VAL A 343 19.51 0.81 2.26
N ASP A 344 19.52 1.64 3.31
CA ASP A 344 20.73 1.89 4.11
C ASP A 344 21.24 0.61 4.80
N GLU A 345 20.34 -0.28 5.23
CA GLU A 345 20.68 -1.61 5.75
C GLU A 345 21.23 -2.57 4.67
N GLY A 346 21.19 -2.21 3.39
CA GLY A 346 21.65 -3.04 2.27
C GLY A 346 20.69 -4.19 1.91
N VAL A 347 19.41 -4.11 2.32
CA VAL A 347 18.38 -5.10 1.98
C VAL A 347 18.07 -5.08 0.50
N LEU A 348 18.00 -3.88 -0.10
CA LEU A 348 17.75 -3.67 -1.53
C LEU A 348 18.40 -2.35 -1.98
N THR A 349 18.55 -2.18 -3.30
CA THR A 349 19.03 -0.91 -3.85
C THR A 349 17.91 0.13 -3.90
N LEU A 350 18.29 1.41 -4.00
CA LEU A 350 17.34 2.51 -4.13
C LEU A 350 16.47 2.38 -5.39
N GLU A 351 17.08 1.96 -6.51
CA GLU A 351 16.39 1.71 -7.78
C GLU A 351 15.35 0.59 -7.63
N ARG A 352 15.71 -0.49 -6.90
CA ARG A 352 14.78 -1.61 -6.67
C ARG A 352 13.64 -1.21 -5.76
N MET A 353 13.87 -0.38 -4.75
CA MET A 353 12.83 0.18 -3.90
C MET A 353 11.84 1.01 -4.73
N VAL A 354 12.33 1.93 -5.57
CA VAL A 354 11.49 2.75 -6.47
C VAL A 354 10.69 1.84 -7.41
N GLU A 355 11.32 0.78 -7.93
CA GLU A 355 10.60 -0.18 -8.76
C GLU A 355 9.43 -0.81 -8.02
N LEU A 356 9.62 -1.29 -6.80
CA LEU A 356 8.60 -2.01 -6.02
C LEU A 356 7.46 -1.09 -5.51
N MET A 357 7.76 0.20 -5.27
CA MET A 357 6.81 1.15 -4.68
C MET A 357 6.15 2.08 -5.71
N ALA A 358 6.63 2.14 -6.95
CA ALA A 358 6.07 3.02 -7.97
C ALA A 358 5.87 2.31 -9.33
N HIS A 359 6.93 1.73 -9.89
CA HIS A 359 6.87 1.18 -11.25
C HIS A 359 6.03 -0.09 -11.32
N GLN A 360 6.24 -1.03 -10.39
CA GLN A 360 5.54 -2.31 -10.40
C GLN A 360 4.06 -2.20 -10.07
N PRO A 361 3.60 -1.42 -9.07
CA PRO A 361 2.18 -1.17 -8.93
C PRO A 361 1.55 -0.58 -10.19
N ALA A 362 2.25 0.37 -10.85
CA ALA A 362 1.77 0.96 -12.09
C ALA A 362 1.65 -0.05 -13.23
N ARG A 363 2.61 -0.98 -13.38
CA ARG A 363 2.59 -2.03 -14.41
C ARG A 363 1.53 -3.09 -14.10
N LEU A 364 1.50 -3.61 -12.86
CA LEU A 364 0.62 -4.70 -12.44
C LEU A 364 -0.85 -4.34 -12.62
N PHE A 365 -1.21 -3.13 -12.20
CA PHE A 365 -2.58 -2.64 -12.30
C PHE A 365 -2.85 -1.83 -13.57
N GLU A 366 -1.84 -1.68 -14.45
CA GLU A 366 -1.93 -0.96 -15.73
C GLU A 366 -2.38 0.50 -15.55
N VAL A 367 -1.77 1.19 -14.58
CA VAL A 367 -2.02 2.61 -14.28
C VAL A 367 -1.56 3.47 -15.45
N GLN A 368 -2.43 4.35 -15.94
CA GLN A 368 -2.11 5.22 -17.07
C GLN A 368 -1.26 6.42 -16.64
N LYS A 369 -0.13 6.61 -17.30
CA LYS A 369 0.76 7.80 -17.23
C LYS A 369 1.16 8.23 -15.81
N ARG A 370 1.29 7.28 -14.87
CA ARG A 370 1.76 7.50 -13.49
C ARG A 370 2.78 6.42 -13.08
N GLY A 371 3.45 6.63 -11.95
CA GLY A 371 4.42 5.69 -11.40
C GLY A 371 5.80 5.73 -12.07
N PHE A 372 6.04 6.65 -12.99
CA PHE A 372 7.31 6.84 -13.69
C PHE A 372 7.60 8.32 -13.89
N LEU A 373 8.88 8.69 -13.87
CA LEU A 373 9.32 9.98 -14.38
C LEU A 373 9.55 9.83 -15.89
N ARG A 374 8.57 10.23 -16.69
CA ARG A 374 8.64 10.20 -18.17
C ARG A 374 7.99 11.45 -18.75
N GLU A 375 8.49 11.92 -19.88
CA GLU A 375 7.86 13.03 -20.60
C GLU A 375 6.44 12.65 -21.03
N GLY A 376 5.48 13.55 -20.81
CA GLY A 376 4.05 13.34 -21.05
C GLY A 376 3.33 12.55 -19.95
N TYR A 377 4.01 12.17 -18.86
CA TYR A 377 3.41 11.56 -17.67
C TYR A 377 3.00 12.61 -16.65
N GLN A 378 2.06 12.27 -15.79
CA GLN A 378 1.67 13.12 -14.67
C GLN A 378 2.86 13.37 -13.74
N ALA A 379 3.01 14.61 -13.31
CA ALA A 379 4.09 15.01 -12.44
C ALA A 379 3.75 14.67 -10.97
N ASP A 380 3.72 13.39 -10.69
CA ASP A 380 3.64 12.80 -9.36
C ASP A 380 5.07 12.49 -8.92
N ILE A 381 5.61 13.34 -8.06
CA ILE A 381 7.05 13.35 -7.74
C ILE A 381 7.23 13.46 -6.23
N VAL A 382 8.18 12.70 -5.68
CA VAL A 382 8.65 12.87 -4.31
C VAL A 382 10.13 13.25 -4.28
N ILE A 383 10.48 14.19 -3.42
CA ILE A 383 11.86 14.61 -3.15
C ILE A 383 12.18 14.22 -1.72
N VAL A 384 13.24 13.42 -1.55
CA VAL A 384 13.68 12.93 -0.23
C VAL A 384 15.13 13.32 0.04
N ARG A 385 15.44 13.58 1.29
CA ARG A 385 16.79 13.95 1.76
C ARG A 385 17.37 12.84 2.61
N PRO A 386 18.54 12.30 2.25
CA PRO A 386 19.31 11.39 3.09
C PRO A 386 20.02 12.17 4.22
N HIS A 387 20.45 11.45 5.25
CA HIS A 387 21.23 11.99 6.37
C HIS A 387 20.58 13.22 7.02
N ALA A 388 19.26 13.18 7.17
CA ALA A 388 18.44 14.24 7.76
C ALA A 388 17.65 13.68 8.97
N PRO A 389 18.31 13.30 10.06
CA PRO A 389 17.69 12.58 11.17
C PRO A 389 16.59 13.39 11.83
N TRP A 390 15.54 12.69 12.25
CA TRP A 390 14.43 13.26 13.01
C TRP A 390 13.69 12.15 13.78
N THR A 391 13.26 12.46 14.97
CA THR A 391 12.48 11.53 15.80
C THR A 391 10.99 11.78 15.58
N LEU A 392 10.24 10.72 15.30
CA LEU A 392 8.79 10.81 15.12
C LEU A 392 8.11 11.09 16.47
N THR A 393 7.43 12.22 16.57
CA THR A 393 6.59 12.59 17.68
C THR A 393 5.11 12.55 17.31
N ARG A 394 4.24 12.43 18.30
CA ARG A 394 2.79 12.27 18.09
C ARG A 394 2.15 13.41 17.30
N ASP A 395 2.60 14.64 17.48
CA ASP A 395 2.10 15.82 16.77
C ASP A 395 2.40 15.82 15.27
N GLN A 396 3.42 15.07 14.85
CA GLN A 396 3.78 14.90 13.43
C GLN A 396 2.92 13.85 12.73
N ILE A 397 2.17 13.02 13.45
CA ILE A 397 1.31 11.98 12.87
C ILE A 397 0.07 12.63 12.27
N GLN A 398 -0.09 12.54 10.97
CA GLN A 398 -1.20 13.15 10.22
C GLN A 398 -2.46 12.28 10.20
N SER A 399 -2.31 10.95 10.29
CA SER A 399 -3.46 10.04 10.38
C SER A 399 -4.41 10.49 11.51
N LYS A 400 -5.72 10.41 11.26
CA LYS A 400 -6.76 10.83 12.20
C LYS A 400 -6.68 10.11 13.54
N CYS A 401 -6.23 8.87 13.55
CA CYS A 401 -6.09 8.07 14.78
C CYS A 401 -4.98 8.59 15.73
N ARG A 402 -4.07 9.47 15.28
CA ARG A 402 -3.04 10.16 16.05
C ARG A 402 -2.11 9.24 16.85
N TRP A 403 -1.81 8.05 16.34
CA TRP A 403 -0.81 7.14 16.88
C TRP A 403 -0.11 6.41 15.73
N SER A 404 1.07 5.86 15.97
CA SER A 404 1.81 5.00 15.05
C SER A 404 2.67 4.03 15.85
N PRO A 405 2.88 2.79 15.38
CA PRO A 405 3.86 1.89 15.98
C PRO A 405 5.30 2.42 15.86
N MET A 406 5.52 3.40 14.98
CA MET A 406 6.81 4.05 14.75
C MET A 406 7.04 5.27 15.66
N GLU A 407 6.09 5.66 16.52
CA GLU A 407 6.28 6.79 17.46
C GLU A 407 7.54 6.56 18.31
N GLY A 408 8.41 7.57 18.38
CA GLY A 408 9.71 7.52 19.04
C GLY A 408 10.87 6.97 18.19
N HIS A 409 10.61 6.49 16.99
CA HIS A 409 11.67 6.07 16.06
C HIS A 409 12.43 7.28 15.50
N GLU A 410 13.74 7.17 15.38
CA GLU A 410 14.60 8.14 14.71
C GLU A 410 14.83 7.72 13.26
N PHE A 411 14.15 8.37 12.33
CA PHE A 411 14.36 8.17 10.90
C PHE A 411 15.59 8.92 10.42
N GLN A 412 16.36 8.32 9.48
CA GLN A 412 17.54 8.93 8.87
C GLN A 412 17.23 9.68 7.56
N TRP A 413 16.06 9.43 6.99
CA TRP A 413 15.58 10.05 5.76
C TRP A 413 14.37 10.94 6.03
N ARG A 414 14.23 11.99 5.23
CA ARG A 414 13.11 12.91 5.31
C ARG A 414 12.47 13.12 3.95
N VAL A 415 11.14 13.05 3.89
CA VAL A 415 10.39 13.58 2.75
C VAL A 415 10.45 15.11 2.83
N GLU A 416 11.03 15.73 1.81
CA GLU A 416 11.14 17.19 1.72
C GLU A 416 9.93 17.78 1.01
N GLN A 417 9.55 17.18 -0.13
CA GLN A 417 8.48 17.69 -0.97
C GLN A 417 7.74 16.57 -1.69
N THR A 418 6.43 16.76 -1.85
CA THR A 418 5.57 15.86 -2.62
C THR A 418 4.76 16.68 -3.62
N PHE A 419 4.90 16.33 -4.90
CA PHE A 419 4.10 16.88 -5.99
C PHE A 419 3.05 15.86 -6.39
N CYS A 420 1.81 16.30 -6.49
CA CYS A 420 0.70 15.53 -7.03
C CYS A 420 0.10 16.29 -8.21
N ASN A 421 0.08 15.66 -9.38
CA ASN A 421 -0.38 16.30 -10.63
C ASN A 421 0.31 17.67 -10.87
N GLY A 422 1.63 17.74 -10.69
CA GLY A 422 2.43 18.95 -10.90
C GLY A 422 2.26 20.05 -9.85
N ARG A 423 1.42 19.83 -8.84
CA ARG A 423 1.19 20.76 -7.74
C ARG A 423 1.89 20.28 -6.47
N LEU A 424 2.56 21.19 -5.80
CA LEU A 424 3.26 20.93 -4.54
C LEU A 424 2.24 20.80 -3.41
N VAL A 425 1.90 19.57 -3.00
CA VAL A 425 0.92 19.28 -1.94
C VAL A 425 1.56 19.32 -0.55
N TYR A 426 2.84 18.98 -0.46
CA TYR A 426 3.62 19.00 0.78
C TYR A 426 5.00 19.62 0.54
N ASP A 427 5.42 20.56 1.37
CA ASP A 427 6.69 21.29 1.30
C ASP A 427 7.27 21.47 2.71
N LYS A 428 8.20 20.62 3.13
CA LYS A 428 9.00 20.76 4.36
C LYS A 428 8.17 21.06 5.62
N GLY A 429 7.08 20.36 5.79
CA GLY A 429 6.15 20.55 6.91
C GLY A 429 4.92 21.39 6.58
N ALA A 430 4.94 22.19 5.52
CA ALA A 430 3.78 22.92 5.04
C ALA A 430 2.91 22.03 4.14
N PHE A 431 1.61 22.11 4.32
CA PHE A 431 0.61 21.35 3.57
C PHE A 431 -0.35 22.30 2.83
N ASP A 432 -0.51 22.11 1.52
CA ASP A 432 -1.48 22.85 0.72
C ASP A 432 -2.80 22.09 0.59
N ALA A 433 -3.76 22.38 1.45
CA ALA A 433 -5.09 21.77 1.44
C ALA A 433 -5.91 22.08 0.18
N SER A 434 -5.50 23.06 -0.65
CA SER A 434 -6.16 23.38 -1.91
C SER A 434 -5.84 22.41 -3.03
N VAL A 435 -4.76 21.61 -2.89
CA VAL A 435 -4.41 20.57 -3.85
C VAL A 435 -5.37 19.40 -3.68
N LYS A 436 -5.93 18.95 -4.80
CA LYS A 436 -6.82 17.77 -4.86
C LYS A 436 -6.22 16.72 -5.79
N GLY A 437 -6.34 15.47 -5.36
CA GLY A 437 -6.01 14.32 -6.17
C GLY A 437 -7.02 14.10 -7.29
N GLN A 438 -6.64 13.26 -8.23
CA GLN A 438 -7.47 12.86 -9.37
C GLN A 438 -7.81 11.38 -9.31
N PRO A 439 -8.95 10.94 -9.88
CA PRO A 439 -9.21 9.53 -10.06
C PRO A 439 -8.14 8.93 -10.99
N ILE A 440 -7.60 7.79 -10.59
CA ILE A 440 -6.61 7.06 -11.38
C ILE A 440 -7.33 6.34 -12.51
N LEU A 441 -6.73 6.37 -13.71
CA LEU A 441 -7.19 5.62 -14.86
C LEU A 441 -6.28 4.41 -15.09
N PHE A 442 -6.90 3.31 -15.50
CA PHE A 442 -6.27 2.01 -15.72
C PHE A 442 -6.52 1.55 -17.14
N ARG A 443 -5.65 0.70 -17.68
CA ARG A 443 -5.82 0.03 -18.98
C ARG A 443 -6.18 1.00 -20.10
N SER A 444 -5.55 0.97 -21.20
CA SER A 444 -5.83 1.81 -22.37
C SER A 444 -6.81 1.15 -23.32
#